data_4c76a9e85a1473c659aeedf552b32edf
#
_entry.id   4c76a9e85a1473c659aeedf552b32edf
#
_cell.length_a   1.000
_cell.length_b   1.000
_cell.length_c   1.000
_cell.angle_alpha   90.00
_cell.angle_beta   90.00
_cell.angle_gamma   90.00
#
_symmetry.space_group_name_H-M   'P 1'
#
loop_
_entity.id
_entity.type
_entity.pdbx_description
1 polymer ?
#
loop_
_entity_poly.entity_id
_entity_poly.type
_entity_poly.pdbx_seq_one_letter_code
_entity_poly.pdbx_strand_id
1 'polypeptide(L)' 'MSANVMLAKLDETFPPVNPSPEESMEKIMYRSGQRSVVEWVIEYMEAD' A
#
# COMPACT_ATOMS: atom_id res chain seq x y z
N MET A 1 3.67 -3.26 -20.01
CA MET A 1 4.18 -2.90 -18.66
C MET A 1 4.48 -4.18 -17.90
N SER A 2 5.64 -4.26 -17.27
CA SER A 2 5.99 -5.45 -16.50
C SER A 2 5.31 -5.43 -15.12
N ALA A 3 5.19 -6.60 -14.51
CA ALA A 3 4.64 -6.73 -13.17
C ALA A 3 5.47 -5.94 -12.15
N ASN A 4 6.79 -5.92 -12.33
CA ASN A 4 7.68 -5.19 -11.44
C ASN A 4 7.44 -3.67 -11.51
N VAL A 5 7.18 -3.15 -12.70
CA VAL A 5 6.88 -1.73 -12.88
C VAL A 5 5.55 -1.39 -12.22
N MET A 6 4.54 -2.24 -12.40
CA MET A 6 3.24 -2.05 -11.78
C MET A 6 3.34 -2.06 -10.26
N LEU A 7 4.10 -3.02 -9.72
CA LEU A 7 4.27 -3.14 -8.28
C LEU A 7 4.99 -1.92 -7.70
N ALA A 8 6.04 -1.44 -8.38
CA ALA A 8 6.75 -0.24 -7.95
C ALA A 8 5.82 0.97 -7.94
N LYS A 9 4.94 1.07 -8.93
CA LYS A 9 3.99 2.18 -9.02
C LYS A 9 2.95 2.11 -7.90
N LEU A 10 2.47 0.91 -7.58
CA LEU A 10 1.55 0.72 -6.46
C LEU A 10 2.21 1.09 -5.13
N ASP A 11 3.43 0.65 -4.92
CA ASP A 11 4.16 0.93 -3.69
C ASP A 11 4.42 2.43 -3.51
N GLU A 12 4.73 3.11 -4.59
CA GLU A 12 4.95 4.56 -4.59
C GLU A 12 3.64 5.33 -4.35
N THR A 13 2.55 4.88 -4.99
CA THR A 13 1.26 5.56 -4.93
C THR A 13 0.59 5.36 -3.57
N PHE A 14 0.73 4.18 -2.99
CA PHE A 14 0.11 3.80 -1.72
C PHE A 14 1.19 3.34 -0.75
N PRO A 15 2.02 4.27 -0.23
CA PRO A 15 3.14 3.90 0.63
C PRO A 15 2.67 3.38 1.99
N PRO A 16 3.56 2.76 2.77
CA PRO A 16 3.23 2.35 4.13
C PRO A 16 2.73 3.55 4.93
N VAL A 17 1.69 3.30 5.73
CA VAL A 17 1.08 4.37 6.51
C VAL A 17 1.91 4.65 7.77
N ASN A 18 2.23 5.93 7.95
CA ASN A 18 2.92 6.40 9.14
C ASN A 18 2.02 7.47 9.79
N PRO A 19 1.10 7.06 10.68
CA PRO A 19 0.09 7.98 11.21
C PRO A 19 0.69 9.15 11.97
N SER A 20 0.11 10.33 11.76
CA SER A 20 0.45 11.53 12.50
C SER A 20 -0.64 11.76 13.57
N PRO A 21 -0.28 12.30 14.75
CA PRO A 21 -1.28 12.59 15.77
C PRO A 21 -2.37 13.56 15.33
N GLU A 22 -2.09 14.39 14.33
CA GLU A 22 -3.06 15.37 13.81
C GLU A 22 -4.04 14.78 12.80
N GLU A 23 -3.78 13.58 12.31
CA GLU A 23 -4.65 12.96 11.31
C GLU A 23 -5.86 12.32 11.95
N SER A 24 -7.00 12.37 11.23
CA SER A 24 -8.21 11.68 11.69
C SER A 24 -8.03 10.17 11.58
N MET A 25 -8.69 9.44 12.46
CA MET A 25 -8.70 7.98 12.39
C MET A 25 -9.27 7.48 11.07
N GLU A 26 -10.30 8.16 10.57
CA GLU A 26 -10.92 7.79 9.30
C GLU A 26 -9.92 7.85 8.15
N LYS A 27 -9.12 8.91 8.10
CA LYS A 27 -8.10 9.07 7.06
C LYS A 27 -7.01 8.01 7.18
N ILE A 28 -6.58 7.72 8.40
CA ILE A 28 -5.58 6.69 8.67
C ILE A 28 -6.11 5.34 8.20
N MET A 29 -7.34 5.00 8.54
CA MET A 29 -7.94 3.72 8.18
C MET A 29 -8.14 3.59 6.67
N TYR A 30 -8.51 4.68 6.00
CA TYR A 30 -8.66 4.68 4.55
C TYR A 30 -7.33 4.35 3.87
N ARG A 31 -6.27 5.04 4.28
CA ARG A 31 -4.95 4.80 3.68
C ARG A 31 -4.39 3.44 4.06
N SER A 32 -4.67 2.98 5.28
CA SER A 32 -4.24 1.64 5.71
C SER A 32 -4.91 0.55 4.89
N GLY A 33 -6.19 0.73 4.54
CA GLY A 33 -6.91 -0.18 3.67
C GLY A 33 -6.29 -0.24 2.28
N GLN A 34 -5.94 0.92 1.72
CA GLN A 34 -5.26 0.97 0.42
C GLN A 34 -3.91 0.26 0.47
N ARG A 35 -3.14 0.52 1.52
CA ARG A 35 -1.83 -0.11 1.68
C ARG A 35 -1.93 -1.62 1.85
N SER A 36 -2.97 -2.10 2.55
CA SER A 36 -3.13 -3.53 2.77
C SER A 36 -3.33 -4.29 1.46
N VAL A 37 -3.98 -3.67 0.46
CA VAL A 37 -4.12 -4.27 -0.86
C VAL A 37 -2.76 -4.37 -1.56
N VAL A 38 -1.95 -3.32 -1.45
CA VAL A 38 -0.60 -3.34 -2.03
C VAL A 38 0.23 -4.46 -1.41
N GLU A 39 0.17 -4.61 -0.10
CA GLU A 39 0.92 -5.66 0.59
C GLU A 39 0.43 -7.05 0.20
N TRP A 40 -0.87 -7.20 0.00
CA TRP A 40 -1.42 -8.46 -0.50
C TRP A 40 -0.83 -8.79 -1.88
N VAL A 41 -0.76 -7.80 -2.77
CA VAL A 41 -0.20 -8.00 -4.11
C VAL A 41 1.28 -8.38 -4.03
N ILE A 42 2.04 -7.69 -3.17
CA ILE A 42 3.47 -8.00 -2.98
C ILE A 42 3.64 -9.45 -2.53
N GLU A 43 2.88 -9.86 -1.51
CA GLU A 43 2.95 -11.24 -1.00
C GLU A 43 2.55 -12.25 -2.06
N TYR A 44 1.50 -11.96 -2.81
CA TYR A 44 1.03 -12.85 -3.85
C TYR A 44 2.10 -13.07 -4.92
N MET A 45 2.78 -11.99 -5.32
CA MET A 45 3.81 -12.06 -6.36
C MET A 45 5.10 -12.70 -5.89
N GLU A 46 5.39 -12.65 -4.59
CA GLU A 46 6.56 -13.29 -4.01
C GLU A 46 6.31 -14.76 -3.65
N ALA A 47 5.06 -15.13 -3.49
CA ALA A 47 4.69 -16.51 -3.15
C ALA A 47 4.76 -17.37 -4.40
N ASP A 48 5.63 -18.34 -4.37
CA ASP A 48 5.79 -19.29 -5.47
C ASP A 48 5.26 -20.65 -5.07
#